data_34dffc397d4e135b4a3050bea0fc7017
#
_entry.id   34dffc397d4e135b4a3050bea0fc7017
#
_cell.length_a   1.000
_cell.length_b   1.000
_cell.length_c   1.000
_cell.angle_alpha   90.00
_cell.angle_beta   90.00
_cell.angle_gamma   90.00
#
_symmetry.space_group_name_H-M   'P 1'
#
loop_
_entity.id
_entity.type
_entity.pdbx_description
1 polymer ?
#
loop_
_entity_poly.entity_id
_entity_poly.type
_entity_poly.pdbx_seq_one_letter_code
_entity_poly.pdbx_strand_id
1 'polypeptide(L)'
;MNEEQKPVLRQMLKSEKTRAELLRAAEKIFARDGFEASRIEDIAAEAGRSRGAFYANFASKTEVFLTLRTLAAQKHARAVRERVQGLQDQEARYQALIGYIVEQIYDTQTQLLQIEFKLFALRHPRMQARLAEMHLEASTSVNRRELSDLFPEKSSLPAEMRCSTLEIEALLEGFALNARFSPKVLDEVSIQAIVPRLMAQIFSRAEGS
;
A
#
# COMPACT_ATOMS: atom_id res chain seq x y z
N MET A 1 10.58 -28.76 -23.22
CA MET A 1 10.83 -27.30 -23.33
C MET A 1 11.72 -27.12 -24.56
N ASN A 2 11.15 -26.54 -25.62
CA ASN A 2 11.83 -26.40 -26.92
C ASN A 2 13.01 -25.42 -26.82
N GLU A 3 14.06 -25.62 -27.60
CA GLU A 3 15.27 -24.78 -27.60
C GLU A 3 14.97 -23.29 -27.94
N GLU A 4 13.95 -23.03 -28.74
CA GLU A 4 13.49 -21.68 -29.09
C GLU A 4 12.82 -20.93 -27.89
N GLN A 5 12.33 -21.64 -26.89
CA GLN A 5 11.69 -21.04 -25.72
C GLN A 5 12.70 -20.53 -24.65
N LYS A 6 13.91 -21.08 -24.65
CA LYS A 6 14.96 -20.75 -23.67
C LYS A 6 15.43 -19.28 -23.71
N PRO A 7 15.72 -18.70 -24.92
CA PRO A 7 16.17 -17.29 -24.98
C PRO A 7 15.05 -16.30 -24.58
N VAL A 8 13.80 -16.57 -24.97
CA VAL A 8 12.63 -15.72 -24.59
C VAL A 8 12.43 -15.74 -23.09
N LEU A 9 12.43 -16.92 -22.47
CA LEU A 9 12.29 -17.05 -21.01
C LEU A 9 13.43 -16.32 -20.26
N ARG A 10 14.67 -16.45 -20.76
CA ARG A 10 15.83 -15.77 -20.18
C ARG A 10 15.73 -14.25 -20.28
N GLN A 11 15.19 -13.74 -21.38
CA GLN A 11 14.96 -12.30 -21.56
C GLN A 11 13.85 -11.80 -20.64
N MET A 12 12.75 -12.54 -20.50
CA MET A 12 11.66 -12.23 -19.56
C MET A 12 12.17 -12.16 -18.11
N LEU A 13 12.88 -13.19 -17.66
CA LEU A 13 13.46 -13.23 -16.31
C LEU A 13 14.44 -12.07 -16.04
N LYS A 14 15.22 -11.67 -17.05
CA LYS A 14 16.12 -10.50 -16.95
C LYS A 14 15.34 -9.20 -16.83
N SER A 15 14.24 -9.04 -17.56
CA SER A 15 13.36 -7.89 -17.49
C SER A 15 12.68 -7.79 -16.12
N GLU A 16 12.11 -8.89 -15.63
CA GLU A 16 11.47 -8.96 -14.30
C GLU A 16 12.46 -8.62 -13.17
N LYS A 17 13.67 -9.17 -13.25
CA LYS A 17 14.74 -8.83 -12.30
C LYS A 17 15.05 -7.34 -12.30
N THR A 18 15.22 -6.74 -13.49
CA THR A 18 15.50 -5.31 -13.62
C THR A 18 14.33 -4.47 -13.08
N ARG A 19 13.09 -4.86 -13.38
CA ARG A 19 11.88 -4.20 -12.85
C ARG A 19 11.84 -4.23 -11.32
N ALA A 20 12.13 -5.37 -10.71
CA ALA A 20 12.18 -5.52 -9.26
C ALA A 20 13.31 -4.70 -8.61
N GLU A 21 14.47 -4.58 -9.25
CA GLU A 21 15.58 -3.75 -8.78
C GLU A 21 15.23 -2.25 -8.83
N LEU A 22 14.59 -1.81 -9.92
CA LEU A 22 14.11 -0.43 -10.06
C LEU A 22 13.02 -0.07 -9.01
N LEU A 23 12.10 -0.99 -8.73
CA LEU A 23 11.08 -0.78 -7.69
C LEU A 23 11.71 -0.63 -6.30
N ARG A 24 12.66 -1.50 -5.92
CA ARG A 24 13.37 -1.39 -4.64
C ARG A 24 14.18 -0.11 -4.52
N ALA A 25 14.84 0.29 -5.60
CA ALA A 25 15.58 1.55 -5.64
C ALA A 25 14.63 2.76 -5.50
N ALA A 26 13.51 2.74 -6.21
CA ALA A 26 12.51 3.80 -6.13
C ALA A 26 11.93 3.94 -4.72
N GLU A 27 11.61 2.83 -4.05
CA GLU A 27 11.13 2.84 -2.67
C GLU A 27 12.11 3.55 -1.72
N LYS A 28 13.41 3.25 -1.83
CA LYS A 28 14.47 3.91 -1.05
C LYS A 28 14.58 5.40 -1.37
N ILE A 29 14.61 5.76 -2.66
CA ILE A 29 14.76 7.15 -3.12
C ILE A 29 13.52 7.97 -2.70
N PHE A 30 12.32 7.44 -2.87
CA PHE A 30 11.09 8.10 -2.42
C PHE A 30 11.06 8.31 -0.90
N ALA A 31 11.53 7.33 -0.12
CA ALA A 31 11.60 7.46 1.33
C ALA A 31 12.64 8.49 1.80
N ARG A 32 13.76 8.63 1.07
CA ARG A 32 14.84 9.55 1.40
C ARG A 32 14.55 10.98 0.97
N ASP A 33 14.09 11.15 -0.28
CA ASP A 33 14.03 12.45 -0.96
C ASP A 33 12.59 12.97 -1.09
N GLY A 34 11.59 12.14 -0.78
CA GLY A 34 10.19 12.40 -1.08
C GLY A 34 9.84 12.07 -2.54
N PHE A 35 8.55 11.92 -2.81
CA PHE A 35 8.08 11.57 -4.16
C PHE A 35 8.34 12.69 -5.18
N GLU A 36 8.08 13.95 -4.83
CA GLU A 36 8.17 15.07 -5.77
C GLU A 36 9.60 15.39 -6.17
N ALA A 37 10.52 15.46 -5.20
CA ALA A 37 11.92 15.81 -5.41
C ALA A 37 12.76 14.70 -6.03
N SER A 38 12.33 13.43 -5.92
CA SER A 38 13.05 12.28 -6.48
C SER A 38 13.19 12.35 -7.99
N ARG A 39 14.36 11.94 -8.51
CA ARG A 39 14.68 11.93 -9.94
C ARG A 39 14.77 10.51 -10.46
N ILE A 40 14.37 10.32 -11.72
CA ILE A 40 14.48 9.02 -12.41
C ILE A 40 15.93 8.57 -12.53
N GLU A 41 16.83 9.52 -12.72
CA GLU A 41 18.28 9.29 -12.78
C GLU A 41 18.80 8.68 -11.48
N ASP A 42 18.35 9.20 -10.33
CA ASP A 42 18.79 8.71 -9.02
C ASP A 42 18.22 7.30 -8.74
N ILE A 43 16.97 7.04 -9.14
CA ILE A 43 16.35 5.71 -9.05
C ILE A 43 17.12 4.71 -9.92
N ALA A 44 17.46 5.08 -11.16
CA ALA A 44 18.20 4.21 -12.06
C ALA A 44 19.63 3.94 -11.53
N ALA A 45 20.32 4.96 -11.04
CA ALA A 45 21.66 4.84 -10.45
C ALA A 45 21.64 3.95 -9.20
N GLU A 46 20.68 4.13 -8.27
CA GLU A 46 20.52 3.30 -7.07
C GLU A 46 20.24 1.83 -7.43
N ALA A 47 19.53 1.58 -8.53
CA ALA A 47 19.28 0.24 -9.06
C ALA A 47 20.49 -0.38 -9.80
N GLY A 48 21.59 0.37 -10.01
CA GLY A 48 22.70 -0.05 -10.86
C GLY A 48 22.28 -0.19 -12.33
N ARG A 49 21.34 0.64 -12.80
CA ARG A 49 20.75 0.61 -14.14
C ARG A 49 20.88 1.94 -14.86
N SER A 50 20.73 1.92 -16.17
CA SER A 50 20.69 3.15 -16.98
C SER A 50 19.27 3.77 -16.95
N ARG A 51 19.19 5.08 -17.26
CA ARG A 51 17.92 5.76 -17.50
C ARG A 51 17.10 5.11 -18.62
N GLY A 52 17.75 4.59 -19.66
CA GLY A 52 17.07 3.81 -20.71
C GLY A 52 16.44 2.53 -20.19
N ALA A 53 17.09 1.84 -19.26
CA ALA A 53 16.52 0.67 -18.61
C ALA A 53 15.30 1.00 -17.74
N PHE A 54 15.27 2.20 -17.11
CA PHE A 54 14.08 2.68 -16.41
C PHE A 54 12.91 2.82 -17.38
N TYR A 55 13.08 3.58 -18.47
CA TYR A 55 11.99 3.82 -19.44
C TYR A 55 11.56 2.58 -20.23
N ALA A 56 12.41 1.56 -20.32
CA ALA A 56 12.02 0.25 -20.85
C ALA A 56 11.08 -0.55 -19.92
N ASN A 57 10.99 -0.17 -18.64
CA ASN A 57 10.19 -0.86 -17.63
C ASN A 57 9.02 -0.03 -17.07
N PHE A 58 9.15 1.30 -17.07
CA PHE A 58 8.17 2.23 -16.50
C PHE A 58 8.11 3.52 -17.33
N ALA A 59 6.92 3.97 -17.66
CA ALA A 59 6.72 5.21 -18.40
C ALA A 59 6.99 6.48 -17.54
N SER A 60 6.84 6.38 -16.22
CA SER A 60 7.00 7.50 -15.31
C SER A 60 7.25 7.06 -13.87
N LYS A 61 7.71 7.98 -13.01
CA LYS A 61 7.81 7.71 -11.57
C LYS A 61 6.43 7.53 -10.91
N THR A 62 5.37 8.10 -11.50
CA THR A 62 3.99 7.86 -11.04
C THR A 62 3.59 6.41 -11.26
N GLU A 63 3.92 5.81 -12.39
CA GLU A 63 3.68 4.39 -12.64
C GLU A 63 4.45 3.50 -11.65
N VAL A 64 5.70 3.84 -11.34
CA VAL A 64 6.49 3.16 -10.31
C VAL A 64 5.78 3.23 -8.97
N PHE A 65 5.34 4.41 -8.56
CA PHE A 65 4.61 4.58 -7.29
C PHE A 65 3.34 3.73 -7.23
N LEU A 66 2.50 3.80 -8.26
CA LEU A 66 1.26 3.01 -8.31
C LEU A 66 1.53 1.50 -8.33
N THR A 67 2.63 1.07 -8.96
CA THR A 67 3.09 -0.32 -8.89
C THR A 67 3.50 -0.70 -7.47
N LEU A 68 4.28 0.13 -6.79
CA LEU A 68 4.65 -0.07 -5.38
C LEU A 68 3.42 -0.11 -4.48
N ARG A 69 2.45 0.77 -4.72
CA ARG A 69 1.17 0.78 -4.00
C ARG A 69 0.40 -0.53 -4.17
N THR A 70 0.30 -1.04 -5.39
CA THR A 70 -0.36 -2.32 -5.68
C THR A 70 0.36 -3.49 -4.98
N LEU A 71 1.70 -3.52 -5.03
CA LEU A 71 2.49 -4.54 -4.35
C LEU A 71 2.34 -4.47 -2.82
N ALA A 72 2.31 -3.26 -2.25
CA ALA A 72 2.04 -3.07 -0.83
C ALA A 72 0.64 -3.59 -0.45
N ALA A 73 -0.40 -3.26 -1.22
CA ALA A 73 -1.75 -3.76 -0.99
C ALA A 73 -1.81 -5.31 -1.06
N GLN A 74 -1.12 -5.93 -2.03
CA GLN A 74 -1.02 -7.40 -2.11
C GLN A 74 -0.30 -8.00 -0.90
N LYS A 75 0.79 -7.37 -0.46
CA LYS A 75 1.52 -7.80 0.75
C LYS A 75 0.63 -7.71 1.99
N HIS A 76 -0.12 -6.62 2.14
CA HIS A 76 -1.05 -6.43 3.25
C HIS A 76 -2.18 -7.45 3.23
N ALA A 77 -2.83 -7.66 2.08
CA ALA A 77 -3.90 -8.65 1.95
C ALA A 77 -3.41 -10.07 2.30
N ARG A 78 -2.21 -10.44 1.83
CA ARG A 78 -1.58 -11.73 2.19
C ARG A 78 -1.33 -11.84 3.68
N ALA A 79 -0.74 -10.80 4.29
CA ALA A 79 -0.46 -10.79 5.72
C ALA A 79 -1.72 -10.89 6.57
N VAL A 80 -2.83 -10.24 6.18
CA VAL A 80 -4.13 -10.40 6.82
C VAL A 80 -4.63 -11.84 6.67
N ARG A 81 -4.60 -12.39 5.46
CA ARG A 81 -5.02 -13.77 5.20
C ARG A 81 -4.27 -14.77 6.08
N GLU A 82 -2.95 -14.67 6.15
CA GLU A 82 -2.11 -15.55 6.96
C GLU A 82 -2.45 -15.47 8.45
N ARG A 83 -2.81 -14.28 8.96
CA ARG A 83 -3.17 -14.07 10.37
C ARG A 83 -4.55 -14.63 10.74
N VAL A 84 -5.50 -14.58 9.81
CA VAL A 84 -6.88 -15.05 10.10
C VAL A 84 -7.12 -16.49 9.66
N GLN A 85 -6.19 -17.07 8.90
CA GLN A 85 -6.29 -18.45 8.42
C GLN A 85 -6.36 -19.42 9.60
N GLY A 86 -7.38 -20.29 9.59
CA GLY A 86 -7.60 -21.27 10.66
C GLY A 86 -8.36 -20.74 11.88
N LEU A 87 -8.57 -19.44 12.01
CA LEU A 87 -9.41 -18.88 13.07
C LEU A 87 -10.88 -19.05 12.69
N GLN A 88 -11.64 -19.79 13.49
CA GLN A 88 -13.08 -20.02 13.29
C GLN A 88 -13.93 -18.93 13.95
N ASP A 89 -13.47 -18.42 15.09
CA ASP A 89 -14.16 -17.40 15.86
C ASP A 89 -14.03 -16.02 15.20
N GLN A 90 -15.14 -15.32 15.05
CA GLN A 90 -15.21 -13.98 14.43
C GLN A 90 -14.45 -12.94 15.25
N GLU A 91 -14.57 -13.00 16.59
CA GLU A 91 -13.84 -12.08 17.47
C GLU A 91 -12.33 -12.29 17.38
N ALA A 92 -11.87 -13.56 17.34
CA ALA A 92 -10.46 -13.87 17.14
C ALA A 92 -9.92 -13.32 15.80
N ARG A 93 -10.69 -13.42 14.71
CA ARG A 93 -10.34 -12.83 13.41
C ARG A 93 -10.26 -11.29 13.48
N TYR A 94 -11.24 -10.70 14.15
CA TYR A 94 -11.27 -9.25 14.34
C TYR A 94 -10.06 -8.78 15.13
N GLN A 95 -9.72 -9.40 16.24
CA GLN A 95 -8.55 -9.05 17.05
C GLN A 95 -7.25 -9.23 16.27
N ALA A 96 -7.12 -10.29 15.47
CA ALA A 96 -5.96 -10.51 14.60
C ALA A 96 -5.81 -9.38 13.55
N LEU A 97 -6.91 -8.92 12.97
CA LEU A 97 -6.95 -7.80 12.03
C LEU A 97 -6.55 -6.48 12.70
N ILE A 98 -7.11 -6.19 13.88
CA ILE A 98 -6.77 -4.98 14.65
C ILE A 98 -5.28 -4.96 15.02
N GLY A 99 -4.75 -6.08 15.51
CA GLY A 99 -3.32 -6.21 15.81
C GLY A 99 -2.45 -5.89 14.60
N TYR A 100 -2.83 -6.40 13.42
CA TYR A 100 -2.14 -6.10 12.18
C TYR A 100 -2.21 -4.61 11.81
N ILE A 101 -3.36 -3.97 11.95
CA ILE A 101 -3.54 -2.53 11.66
C ILE A 101 -2.66 -1.70 12.57
N VAL A 102 -2.58 -2.02 13.87
CA VAL A 102 -1.69 -1.35 14.82
C VAL A 102 -0.22 -1.49 14.40
N GLU A 103 0.21 -2.68 13.98
CA GLU A 103 1.58 -2.88 13.46
C GLU A 103 1.88 -1.97 12.25
N GLN A 104 0.90 -1.75 11.35
CA GLN A 104 1.08 -0.91 10.17
C GLN A 104 1.29 0.58 10.50
N ILE A 105 0.85 1.06 11.65
CA ILE A 105 1.14 2.44 12.12
C ILE A 105 2.64 2.65 12.26
N TYR A 106 3.39 1.60 12.61
CA TYR A 106 4.85 1.65 12.78
C TYR A 106 5.64 1.44 11.49
N ASP A 107 5.01 1.01 10.39
CA ASP A 107 5.62 1.00 9.04
C ASP A 107 5.62 2.43 8.44
N THR A 108 6.43 3.27 9.06
CA THR A 108 6.46 4.70 8.74
C THR A 108 6.91 4.98 7.32
N GLN A 109 7.79 4.16 6.76
CA GLN A 109 8.27 4.35 5.40
C GLN A 109 7.11 4.27 4.40
N THR A 110 6.27 3.25 4.53
CA THR A 110 5.06 3.09 3.71
C THR A 110 4.08 4.22 3.92
N GLN A 111 3.83 4.63 5.17
CA GLN A 111 2.86 5.68 5.48
C GLN A 111 3.31 7.06 4.96
N LEU A 112 4.59 7.43 5.16
CA LEU A 112 5.12 8.69 4.65
C LEU A 112 5.09 8.74 3.12
N LEU A 113 5.41 7.65 2.44
CA LEU A 113 5.34 7.58 0.99
C LEU A 113 3.92 7.82 0.46
N GLN A 114 2.89 7.32 1.14
CA GLN A 114 1.49 7.56 0.79
C GLN A 114 1.09 9.03 0.98
N ILE A 115 1.50 9.62 2.10
CA ILE A 115 1.27 11.04 2.40
C ILE A 115 1.94 11.92 1.32
N GLU A 116 3.18 11.66 0.99
CA GLU A 116 3.93 12.35 -0.07
C GLU A 116 3.20 12.31 -1.41
N PHE A 117 2.68 11.15 -1.79
CA PHE A 117 1.94 11.02 -3.04
C PHE A 117 0.61 11.78 -3.02
N LYS A 118 -0.12 11.72 -1.91
CA LYS A 118 -1.35 12.51 -1.73
C LYS A 118 -1.06 14.00 -1.80
N LEU A 119 0.01 14.47 -1.17
CA LEU A 119 0.45 15.86 -1.27
C LEU A 119 0.83 16.25 -2.70
N PHE A 120 1.55 15.36 -3.41
CA PHE A 120 1.84 15.58 -4.82
C PHE A 120 0.55 15.72 -5.65
N ALA A 121 -0.42 14.81 -5.48
CA ALA A 121 -1.69 14.88 -6.19
C ALA A 121 -2.46 16.19 -5.91
N LEU A 122 -2.50 16.62 -4.65
CA LEU A 122 -3.16 17.87 -4.24
C LEU A 122 -2.49 19.12 -4.82
N ARG A 123 -1.16 19.11 -5.01
CA ARG A 123 -0.41 20.19 -5.66
C ARG A 123 -0.58 20.23 -7.18
N HIS A 124 -1.15 19.16 -7.78
CA HIS A 124 -1.36 19.04 -9.22
C HIS A 124 -2.86 18.85 -9.56
N PRO A 125 -3.71 19.90 -9.41
CA PRO A 125 -5.18 19.77 -9.51
C PRO A 125 -5.68 19.14 -10.83
N ARG A 126 -4.96 19.38 -11.94
CA ARG A 126 -5.31 18.80 -13.25
C ARG A 126 -5.22 17.27 -13.30
N MET A 127 -4.43 16.68 -12.41
CA MET A 127 -4.19 15.23 -12.34
C MET A 127 -4.85 14.60 -11.12
N GLN A 128 -5.27 15.42 -10.14
CA GLN A 128 -5.69 14.98 -8.81
C GLN A 128 -6.78 13.90 -8.87
N ALA A 129 -7.87 14.16 -9.58
CA ALA A 129 -8.99 13.22 -9.66
C ALA A 129 -8.56 11.85 -10.23
N ARG A 130 -7.76 11.86 -11.30
CA ARG A 130 -7.24 10.64 -11.91
C ARG A 130 -6.30 9.88 -10.99
N LEU A 131 -5.38 10.59 -10.32
CA LEU A 131 -4.42 9.97 -9.39
C LEU A 131 -5.13 9.39 -8.17
N ALA A 132 -6.13 10.08 -7.64
CA ALA A 132 -6.95 9.60 -6.52
C ALA A 132 -7.72 8.33 -6.89
N GLU A 133 -8.34 8.28 -8.07
CA GLU A 133 -9.06 7.09 -8.54
C GLU A 133 -8.12 5.91 -8.73
N MET A 134 -6.98 6.10 -9.39
CA MET A 134 -5.98 5.03 -9.59
C MET A 134 -5.43 4.50 -8.26
N HIS A 135 -5.18 5.39 -7.28
CA HIS A 135 -4.72 5.01 -5.96
C HIS A 135 -5.77 4.16 -5.22
N LEU A 136 -7.01 4.61 -5.22
CA LEU A 136 -8.11 3.91 -4.58
C LEU A 136 -8.42 2.56 -5.24
N GLU A 137 -8.41 2.50 -6.57
CA GLU A 137 -8.60 1.26 -7.32
C GLU A 137 -7.50 0.24 -7.02
N ALA A 138 -6.24 0.66 -6.95
CA ALA A 138 -5.12 -0.22 -6.59
C ALA A 138 -5.32 -0.86 -5.21
N SER A 139 -5.84 -0.12 -4.23
CA SER A 139 -6.10 -0.62 -2.88
C SER A 139 -7.33 -1.53 -2.82
N THR A 140 -8.47 -1.08 -3.36
CA THR A 140 -9.75 -1.79 -3.24
C THR A 140 -9.84 -3.04 -4.10
N SER A 141 -9.24 -3.04 -5.30
CA SER A 141 -9.25 -4.20 -6.19
C SER A 141 -8.51 -5.40 -5.59
N VAL A 142 -7.40 -5.15 -4.92
CA VAL A 142 -6.63 -6.20 -4.23
C VAL A 142 -7.44 -6.73 -3.04
N ASN A 143 -7.94 -5.85 -2.18
CA ASN A 143 -8.71 -6.25 -1.01
C ASN A 143 -9.93 -7.09 -1.40
N ARG A 144 -10.67 -6.70 -2.45
CA ARG A 144 -11.80 -7.48 -2.97
C ARG A 144 -11.39 -8.87 -3.43
N ARG A 145 -10.27 -9.00 -4.14
CA ARG A 145 -9.81 -10.29 -4.68
C ARG A 145 -9.30 -11.22 -3.59
N GLU A 146 -8.50 -10.68 -2.68
CA GLU A 146 -7.74 -11.47 -1.71
C GLU A 146 -8.49 -11.75 -0.40
N LEU A 147 -9.49 -10.93 -0.05
CA LEU A 147 -10.16 -10.98 1.24
C LEU A 147 -11.67 -11.23 1.18
N SER A 148 -12.27 -11.32 -0.02
CA SER A 148 -13.72 -11.46 -0.17
C SER A 148 -14.31 -12.74 0.45
N ASP A 149 -13.56 -13.82 0.44
CA ASP A 149 -13.94 -15.10 1.06
C ASP A 149 -13.83 -15.07 2.60
N LEU A 150 -13.00 -14.19 3.13
CA LEU A 150 -12.82 -14.03 4.58
C LEU A 150 -13.88 -13.10 5.20
N PHE A 151 -14.40 -12.16 4.40
CA PHE A 151 -15.38 -11.16 4.81
C PHE A 151 -16.52 -11.08 3.79
N PRO A 152 -17.29 -12.17 3.59
CA PRO A 152 -18.30 -12.26 2.53
C PRO A 152 -19.41 -11.21 2.65
N GLU A 153 -19.81 -10.87 3.87
CA GLU A 153 -20.87 -9.90 4.16
C GLU A 153 -20.51 -8.47 3.77
N LYS A 154 -19.21 -8.15 3.70
CA LYS A 154 -18.68 -6.83 3.37
C LYS A 154 -18.24 -6.68 1.91
N SER A 155 -18.32 -7.75 1.13
CA SER A 155 -17.86 -7.76 -0.27
C SER A 155 -18.87 -7.20 -1.28
N SER A 156 -20.11 -6.92 -0.84
CA SER A 156 -21.22 -6.66 -1.76
C SER A 156 -21.35 -5.20 -2.24
N LEU A 157 -20.75 -4.21 -1.58
CA LEU A 157 -20.98 -2.80 -1.89
C LEU A 157 -19.69 -2.02 -2.20
N PRO A 158 -19.38 -1.77 -3.49
CA PRO A 158 -18.14 -1.09 -3.91
C PRO A 158 -17.93 0.30 -3.30
N ALA A 159 -19.00 1.06 -3.05
CA ALA A 159 -18.91 2.40 -2.48
C ALA A 159 -18.53 2.37 -0.98
N GLU A 160 -19.12 1.44 -0.21
CA GLU A 160 -18.82 1.28 1.22
C GLU A 160 -17.40 0.75 1.43
N MET A 161 -16.94 -0.19 0.62
CA MET A 161 -15.55 -0.66 0.66
C MET A 161 -14.55 0.47 0.37
N ARG A 162 -14.87 1.37 -0.55
CA ARG A 162 -14.03 2.54 -0.86
C ARG A 162 -13.95 3.48 0.33
N CYS A 163 -15.08 3.75 0.98
CA CYS A 163 -15.15 4.61 2.16
C CYS A 163 -14.35 4.01 3.32
N SER A 164 -14.60 2.75 3.66
CA SER A 164 -13.87 2.06 4.74
C SER A 164 -12.37 1.95 4.48
N THR A 165 -11.94 1.78 3.22
CA THR A 165 -10.53 1.79 2.86
C THR A 165 -9.90 3.15 3.15
N LEU A 166 -10.56 4.26 2.78
CA LEU A 166 -10.08 5.61 3.05
C LEU A 166 -10.08 5.95 4.53
N GLU A 167 -11.07 5.49 5.30
CA GLU A 167 -11.13 5.67 6.75
C GLU A 167 -9.95 4.98 7.44
N ILE A 168 -9.64 3.74 7.06
CA ILE A 168 -8.50 2.99 7.58
C ILE A 168 -7.18 3.67 7.18
N GLU A 169 -7.03 4.08 5.91
CA GLU A 169 -5.83 4.81 5.46
C GLU A 169 -5.64 6.13 6.23
N ALA A 170 -6.70 6.91 6.40
CA ALA A 170 -6.62 8.18 7.15
C ALA A 170 -6.21 7.96 8.61
N LEU A 171 -6.72 6.89 9.24
CA LEU A 171 -6.34 6.49 10.58
C LEU A 171 -4.87 6.10 10.65
N LEU A 172 -4.41 5.22 9.76
CA LEU A 172 -3.02 4.75 9.71
C LEU A 172 -2.05 5.91 9.49
N GLU A 173 -2.31 6.76 8.49
CA GLU A 173 -1.48 7.92 8.16
C GLU A 173 -1.44 8.94 9.30
N GLY A 174 -2.60 9.24 9.89
CA GLY A 174 -2.72 10.16 11.00
C GLY A 174 -1.96 9.68 12.24
N PHE A 175 -2.12 8.42 12.62
CA PHE A 175 -1.40 7.86 13.76
C PHE A 175 0.09 7.74 13.50
N ALA A 176 0.52 7.25 12.33
CA ALA A 176 1.93 7.09 11.98
C ALA A 176 2.67 8.44 11.99
N LEU A 177 2.03 9.49 11.43
CA LEU A 177 2.60 10.84 11.42
C LEU A 177 2.71 11.42 12.83
N ASN A 178 1.60 11.38 13.60
CA ASN A 178 1.55 12.01 14.92
C ASN A 178 2.35 11.25 15.98
N ALA A 179 2.41 9.93 15.94
CA ALA A 179 3.26 9.14 16.84
C ALA A 179 4.75 9.50 16.69
N ARG A 180 5.18 9.86 15.48
CA ARG A 180 6.56 10.34 15.26
C ARG A 180 6.76 11.81 15.59
N PHE A 181 5.78 12.63 15.26
CA PHE A 181 5.86 14.08 15.52
C PHE A 181 5.78 14.39 17.02
N SER A 182 4.92 13.67 17.76
CA SER A 182 4.67 13.88 19.17
C SER A 182 4.72 12.57 19.99
N PRO A 183 5.85 11.87 20.03
CA PRO A 183 5.95 10.52 20.61
C PRO A 183 5.70 10.47 22.13
N LYS A 184 5.81 11.61 22.83
CA LYS A 184 5.50 11.73 24.27
C LYS A 184 4.01 11.84 24.57
N VAL A 185 3.20 12.20 23.56
CA VAL A 185 1.75 12.39 23.70
C VAL A 185 0.99 11.22 23.10
N LEU A 186 1.46 10.73 21.96
CA LEU A 186 0.88 9.59 21.26
C LEU A 186 1.89 8.45 21.23
N ASP A 187 2.04 7.81 22.38
CA ASP A 187 2.92 6.65 22.57
C ASP A 187 2.23 5.33 22.17
N GLU A 188 2.97 4.23 22.25
CA GLU A 188 2.49 2.91 21.88
C GLU A 188 1.27 2.49 22.73
N VAL A 189 1.28 2.78 24.03
CA VAL A 189 0.17 2.43 24.95
C VAL A 189 -1.10 3.16 24.52
N SER A 190 -0.99 4.43 24.21
CA SER A 190 -2.10 5.25 23.72
C SER A 190 -2.65 4.73 22.40
N ILE A 191 -1.79 4.38 21.46
CA ILE A 191 -2.19 3.81 20.14
C ILE A 191 -2.91 2.49 20.35
N GLN A 192 -2.38 1.57 21.15
CA GLN A 192 -3.00 0.28 21.43
C GLN A 192 -4.37 0.41 22.14
N ALA A 193 -4.59 1.48 22.89
CA ALA A 193 -5.88 1.74 23.53
C ALA A 193 -6.91 2.40 22.60
N ILE A 194 -6.46 3.28 21.70
CA ILE A 194 -7.35 4.13 20.89
C ILE A 194 -7.76 3.43 19.59
N VAL A 195 -6.81 2.83 18.88
CA VAL A 195 -7.03 2.27 17.53
C VAL A 195 -8.10 1.20 17.50
N PRO A 196 -8.14 0.20 18.41
CA PRO A 196 -9.21 -0.80 18.42
C PRO A 196 -10.61 -0.19 18.55
N ARG A 197 -10.75 0.86 19.36
CA ARG A 197 -12.04 1.54 19.56
C ARG A 197 -12.51 2.26 18.30
N LEU A 198 -11.60 2.92 17.58
CA LEU A 198 -11.92 3.58 16.32
C LEU A 198 -12.25 2.58 15.23
N MET A 199 -11.50 1.49 15.16
CA MET A 199 -11.76 0.41 14.21
C MET A 199 -13.10 -0.27 14.43
N ALA A 200 -13.51 -0.47 15.70
CA ALA A 200 -14.83 -0.99 16.03
C ALA A 200 -15.95 -0.12 15.45
N GLN A 201 -15.80 1.20 15.48
CA GLN A 201 -16.78 2.12 14.89
C GLN A 201 -16.82 2.06 13.35
N ILE A 202 -15.66 1.88 12.69
CA ILE A 202 -15.59 1.73 11.22
C ILE A 202 -16.29 0.45 10.79
N PHE A 203 -16.07 -0.66 11.51
CA PHE A 203 -16.66 -1.94 11.16
C PHE A 203 -18.13 -2.06 11.55
N SER A 204 -18.59 -1.45 12.65
CA SER A 204 -20.00 -1.49 13.07
C SER A 204 -20.95 -0.71 12.14
N ARG A 205 -20.48 0.37 11.52
CA ARG A 205 -21.27 1.11 10.52
C ARG A 205 -21.62 0.29 9.29
N ALA A 206 -20.80 -0.70 8.97
CA ALA A 206 -21.05 -1.61 7.85
C ALA A 206 -22.15 -2.67 8.14
N GLU A 207 -22.62 -2.79 9.39
CA GLU A 207 -23.66 -3.74 9.80
C GLU A 207 -25.06 -3.11 9.88
N GLY A 208 -25.16 -1.78 9.79
CA GLY A 208 -26.41 -1.01 10.04
C GLY A 208 -26.97 -0.26 8.83
N SER A 209 -26.50 -0.55 7.59
CA SER A 209 -26.98 0.14 6.38
C SER A 209 -27.69 -0.80 5.42
#